data_66ddfc008210191797c2563a3e45a06c
#
_entry.id   66ddfc008210191797c2563a3e45a06c
#
_cell.length_a   1.000
_cell.length_b   1.000
_cell.length_c   1.000
_cell.angle_alpha   90.00
_cell.angle_beta   90.00
_cell.angle_gamma   90.00
#
_symmetry.space_group_name_H-M   'P 1'
#
loop_
_entity.id
_entity.type
_entity.pdbx_description
1 polymer ?
#
loop_
_entity_poly.entity_id
_entity_poly.type
_entity_poly.pdbx_seq_one_letter_code
_entity_poly.pdbx_strand_id
1 'polypeptide(L)'
;MPGRGNNNWTREEHIIAFNLYCQIPFGQIHMRNPRIIELARLIGRSVGSASYKLSNFARLDPVLQARGIQGSPHGAKGEEDVWNEFAHYPEALAYESERLLAERLGKPIEEVADIDTKDLPAVGIEREATIRVRVNQSFFRRRIISAYEFRCCVTGLSVRELLVASHIVPWAQDAGNRLNPRNGLCLNALHDRAFDRGLMWVDDGFVVRFSKRLNIAARESESALNWLTSFAGQALRLPKRFAPDPTLLQRHADGCRNAGLTARQELL
;
A
#
# COMPACT_ATOMS: atom_id res chain seq x y z
N MET A 1 -31.45 14.43 30.55
CA MET A 1 -30.42 14.99 29.67
C MET A 1 -29.19 14.13 29.83
N PRO A 2 -28.78 13.27 28.89
CA PRO A 2 -27.50 12.60 29.00
C PRO A 2 -26.41 13.66 28.86
N GLY A 3 -25.44 13.62 29.83
CA GLY A 3 -24.35 14.55 29.91
C GLY A 3 -23.57 14.67 28.62
N ARG A 4 -23.12 15.87 28.24
CA ARG A 4 -22.16 16.12 27.17
C ARG A 4 -20.90 15.30 27.45
N GLY A 5 -20.83 14.09 26.94
CA GLY A 5 -19.62 13.27 26.97
C GLY A 5 -18.46 14.09 26.43
N ASN A 6 -17.29 13.88 26.99
CA ASN A 6 -16.04 14.52 26.61
C ASN A 6 -15.89 14.44 25.07
N ASN A 7 -16.00 15.58 24.39
CA ASN A 7 -16.04 15.65 22.93
C ASN A 7 -14.64 15.51 22.31
N ASN A 8 -13.61 15.26 23.13
CA ASN A 8 -12.23 15.09 22.69
C ASN A 8 -12.04 13.71 22.06
N TRP A 9 -11.27 13.65 21.01
CA TRP A 9 -10.85 12.39 20.41
C TRP A 9 -9.91 11.65 21.37
N THR A 10 -10.10 10.33 21.51
CA THR A 10 -9.19 9.49 22.29
C THR A 10 -7.96 9.14 21.46
N ARG A 11 -6.92 8.62 22.13
CA ARG A 11 -5.71 8.14 21.44
C ARG A 11 -6.03 7.01 20.46
N GLU A 12 -6.88 6.07 20.86
CA GLU A 12 -7.31 4.92 20.04
C GLU A 12 -8.03 5.40 18.77
N GLU A 13 -8.93 6.38 18.91
CA GLU A 13 -9.63 6.97 17.76
C GLU A 13 -8.65 7.66 16.80
N HIS A 14 -7.62 8.33 17.30
CA HIS A 14 -6.57 8.92 16.46
C HIS A 14 -5.76 7.85 15.73
N ILE A 15 -5.40 6.73 16.38
CA ILE A 15 -4.67 5.62 15.75
C ILE A 15 -5.49 5.02 14.60
N ILE A 16 -6.77 4.72 14.84
CA ILE A 16 -7.66 4.16 13.80
C ILE A 16 -7.82 5.15 12.63
N ALA A 17 -7.99 6.44 12.93
CA ALA A 17 -8.07 7.48 11.90
C ALA A 17 -6.76 7.65 11.14
N PHE A 18 -5.61 7.62 11.82
CA PHE A 18 -4.30 7.72 11.17
C PHE A 18 -4.01 6.53 10.25
N ASN A 19 -4.39 5.32 10.67
CA ASN A 19 -4.32 4.13 9.83
C ASN A 19 -5.13 4.32 8.52
N LEU A 20 -6.36 4.84 8.61
CA LEU A 20 -7.15 5.14 7.41
C LEU A 20 -6.52 6.25 6.55
N TYR A 21 -6.01 7.33 7.19
CA TYR A 21 -5.28 8.40 6.49
C TYR A 21 -4.13 7.86 5.64
N CYS A 22 -3.37 6.89 6.16
CA CYS A 22 -2.29 6.25 5.42
C CYS A 22 -2.75 5.45 4.21
N GLN A 23 -4.02 5.05 4.17
CA GLN A 23 -4.58 4.14 3.16
C GLN A 23 -5.44 4.83 2.10
N ILE A 24 -5.78 6.11 2.22
CA ILE A 24 -6.60 6.81 1.24
C ILE A 24 -5.85 7.99 0.61
N PRO A 25 -6.04 8.25 -0.69
CA PRO A 25 -5.49 9.44 -1.33
C PRO A 25 -6.02 10.72 -0.67
N PHE A 26 -5.17 11.74 -0.53
CA PHE A 26 -5.60 13.01 0.10
C PHE A 26 -6.85 13.61 -0.55
N GLY A 27 -6.92 13.61 -1.89
CA GLY A 27 -8.09 14.12 -2.62
C GLY A 27 -9.39 13.33 -2.42
N GLN A 28 -9.33 12.19 -1.73
CA GLN A 28 -10.51 11.40 -1.34
C GLN A 28 -10.92 11.61 0.12
N ILE A 29 -10.26 12.52 0.86
CA ILE A 29 -10.63 12.89 2.22
C ILE A 29 -11.79 13.88 2.16
N HIS A 30 -13.01 13.35 2.12
CA HIS A 30 -14.26 14.12 2.11
C HIS A 30 -15.41 13.30 2.71
N MET A 31 -16.45 13.96 3.19
CA MET A 31 -17.60 13.35 3.89
C MET A 31 -18.39 12.32 3.07
N ARG A 32 -18.22 12.28 1.74
CA ARG A 32 -18.91 11.30 0.88
C ARG A 32 -18.08 10.01 0.66
N ASN A 33 -16.86 9.95 1.19
CA ASN A 33 -16.03 8.76 1.05
C ASN A 33 -16.59 7.62 1.92
N PRO A 34 -16.96 6.45 1.35
CA PRO A 34 -17.54 5.33 2.11
C PRO A 34 -16.66 4.86 3.28
N ARG A 35 -15.34 4.88 3.13
CA ARG A 35 -14.40 4.47 4.18
C ARG A 35 -14.39 5.46 5.36
N ILE A 36 -14.59 6.75 5.10
CA ILE A 36 -14.68 7.76 6.15
C ILE A 36 -16.04 7.67 6.85
N ILE A 37 -17.11 7.38 6.11
CA ILE A 37 -18.44 7.13 6.68
C ILE A 37 -18.38 5.91 7.62
N GLU A 38 -17.74 4.82 7.17
CA GLU A 38 -17.57 3.62 7.98
C GLU A 38 -16.69 3.87 9.21
N LEU A 39 -15.56 4.56 9.06
CA LEU A 39 -14.73 4.98 10.19
C LEU A 39 -15.57 5.73 11.22
N ALA A 40 -16.32 6.76 10.79
CA ALA A 40 -17.13 7.58 11.67
C ALA A 40 -18.15 6.74 12.45
N ARG A 41 -18.81 5.79 11.78
CA ARG A 41 -19.74 4.83 12.39
C ARG A 41 -19.05 3.96 13.45
N LEU A 42 -17.87 3.40 13.11
CA LEU A 42 -17.11 2.49 13.97
C LEU A 42 -16.61 3.19 15.24
N ILE A 43 -16.16 4.45 15.15
CA ILE A 43 -15.66 5.19 16.29
C ILE A 43 -16.73 6.04 17.01
N GLY A 44 -17.98 6.03 16.53
CA GLY A 44 -19.08 6.78 17.15
C GLY A 44 -18.97 8.31 16.98
N ARG A 45 -18.37 8.77 15.87
CA ARG A 45 -18.18 10.19 15.56
C ARG A 45 -19.02 10.62 14.36
N SER A 46 -19.24 11.93 14.19
CA SER A 46 -19.85 12.43 12.96
C SER A 46 -18.87 12.27 11.78
N VAL A 47 -19.41 12.06 10.56
CA VAL A 47 -18.62 11.95 9.33
C VAL A 47 -17.80 13.22 9.07
N GLY A 48 -18.36 14.40 9.41
CA GLY A 48 -17.64 15.68 9.33
C GLY A 48 -16.43 15.71 10.27
N SER A 49 -16.58 15.25 11.53
CA SER A 49 -15.47 15.18 12.47
C SER A 49 -14.39 14.21 12.01
N ALA A 50 -14.75 13.03 11.50
CA ALA A 50 -13.80 12.06 10.96
C ALA A 50 -13.05 12.61 9.74
N SER A 51 -13.76 13.19 8.76
CA SER A 51 -13.16 13.80 7.58
C SER A 51 -12.20 14.94 7.94
N TYR A 52 -12.59 15.81 8.88
CA TYR A 52 -11.75 16.89 9.36
C TYR A 52 -10.49 16.38 10.07
N LYS A 53 -10.61 15.34 10.88
CA LYS A 53 -9.49 14.69 11.58
C LYS A 53 -8.47 14.10 10.60
N LEU A 54 -8.92 13.43 9.55
CA LEU A 54 -8.03 12.94 8.50
C LEU A 54 -7.32 14.08 7.75
N SER A 55 -8.02 15.20 7.52
CA SER A 55 -7.40 16.41 6.91
C SER A 55 -6.34 17.03 7.81
N ASN A 56 -6.50 16.93 9.13
CA ASN A 56 -5.52 17.44 10.07
C ASN A 56 -4.18 16.66 10.03
N PHE A 57 -4.20 15.35 9.79
CA PHE A 57 -2.97 14.59 9.59
C PHE A 57 -2.19 15.07 8.36
N ALA A 58 -2.86 15.63 7.35
CA ALA A 58 -2.19 16.15 6.16
C ALA A 58 -1.22 17.31 6.45
N ARG A 59 -1.47 18.11 7.50
CA ARG A 59 -0.55 19.19 7.92
C ARG A 59 0.79 18.67 8.45
N LEU A 60 0.82 17.43 8.92
CA LEU A 60 2.02 16.76 9.45
C LEU A 60 2.77 15.98 8.37
N ASP A 61 2.16 15.79 7.19
CA ASP A 61 2.73 14.99 6.10
C ASP A 61 3.73 15.81 5.27
N PRO A 62 5.06 15.53 5.35
CA PRO A 62 6.06 16.29 4.64
C PRO A 62 5.91 16.21 3.11
N VAL A 63 5.34 15.11 2.58
CA VAL A 63 5.08 14.96 1.14
C VAL A 63 3.99 15.92 0.68
N LEU A 64 2.95 16.14 1.49
CA LEU A 64 1.90 17.10 1.17
C LEU A 64 2.36 18.54 1.40
N GLN A 65 3.15 18.80 2.45
CA GLN A 65 3.76 20.09 2.71
C GLN A 65 4.65 20.54 1.54
N ALA A 66 5.49 19.64 1.00
CA ALA A 66 6.32 19.92 -0.17
C ALA A 66 5.51 20.28 -1.44
N ARG A 67 4.22 19.92 -1.48
CA ARG A 67 3.25 20.26 -2.53
C ARG A 67 2.43 21.52 -2.22
N GLY A 68 2.76 22.26 -1.16
CA GLY A 68 2.05 23.46 -0.73
C GLY A 68 0.72 23.19 -0.03
N ILE A 69 0.42 21.94 0.36
CA ILE A 69 -0.80 21.56 1.07
C ILE A 69 -0.55 21.74 2.57
N GLN A 70 -1.20 22.72 3.18
CA GLN A 70 -0.96 23.07 4.58
C GLN A 70 -1.88 22.33 5.58
N GLY A 71 -2.97 21.69 5.11
CA GLY A 71 -3.96 21.08 5.99
C GLY A 71 -4.72 22.13 6.83
N SER A 72 -5.33 21.71 7.94
CA SER A 72 -6.02 22.62 8.87
C SER A 72 -5.01 23.32 9.79
N PRO A 73 -5.09 24.65 9.99
CA PRO A 73 -4.15 25.38 10.86
C PRO A 73 -4.32 25.05 12.37
N HIS A 74 -5.44 24.49 12.76
CA HIS A 74 -5.80 24.17 14.16
C HIS A 74 -5.81 22.65 14.41
N GLY A 75 -4.62 22.02 14.37
CA GLY A 75 -4.49 20.62 14.76
C GLY A 75 -4.50 20.43 16.27
N ALA A 76 -4.97 19.26 16.73
CA ALA A 76 -4.90 18.89 18.14
C ALA A 76 -3.60 18.15 18.45
N LYS A 77 -3.12 18.27 19.69
CA LYS A 77 -1.92 17.59 20.19
C LYS A 77 -1.99 16.06 19.96
N GLY A 78 -3.16 15.43 20.14
CA GLY A 78 -3.31 14.00 19.92
C GLY A 78 -3.02 13.51 18.51
N GLU A 79 -3.17 14.34 17.48
CA GLU A 79 -2.75 14.02 16.10
C GLU A 79 -1.23 14.00 15.98
N GLU A 80 -0.55 14.97 16.60
CA GLU A 80 0.91 15.06 16.63
C GLU A 80 1.53 13.90 17.41
N ASP A 81 0.95 13.58 18.55
CA ASP A 81 1.43 12.47 19.39
C ASP A 81 1.37 11.15 18.62
N VAL A 82 0.25 10.85 17.96
CA VAL A 82 0.08 9.63 17.15
C VAL A 82 0.94 9.66 15.89
N TRP A 83 1.08 10.81 15.25
CA TRP A 83 1.99 10.96 14.12
C TRP A 83 3.44 10.66 14.52
N ASN A 84 3.93 11.26 15.57
CA ASN A 84 5.31 11.09 16.05
C ASN A 84 5.58 9.65 16.48
N GLU A 85 4.58 8.97 17.06
CA GLU A 85 4.70 7.57 17.47
C GLU A 85 4.76 6.60 16.29
N PHE A 86 3.97 6.81 15.24
CA PHE A 86 3.72 5.79 14.22
C PHE A 86 4.20 6.15 12.81
N ALA A 87 4.52 7.41 12.50
CA ALA A 87 4.88 7.79 11.12
C ALA A 87 6.09 7.02 10.58
N HIS A 88 7.02 6.67 11.48
CA HIS A 88 8.21 5.86 11.16
C HIS A 88 8.07 4.37 11.48
N TYR A 89 6.94 3.96 12.07
CA TYR A 89 6.66 2.58 12.49
C TYR A 89 5.33 2.06 11.92
N PRO A 90 5.20 1.98 10.59
CA PRO A 90 3.94 1.61 9.94
C PRO A 90 3.46 0.19 10.29
N GLU A 91 4.38 -0.72 10.65
CA GLU A 91 4.02 -2.07 11.10
C GLU A 91 3.29 -2.05 12.45
N ALA A 92 3.75 -1.20 13.36
CA ALA A 92 3.10 -1.00 14.66
C ALA A 92 1.73 -0.34 14.48
N LEU A 93 1.63 0.69 13.62
CA LEU A 93 0.36 1.34 13.29
C LEU A 93 -0.66 0.36 12.73
N ALA A 94 -0.26 -0.45 11.74
CA ALA A 94 -1.15 -1.40 11.07
C ALA A 94 -1.73 -2.39 12.08
N TYR A 95 -0.87 -3.02 12.88
CA TYR A 95 -1.30 -4.02 13.85
C TYR A 95 -2.16 -3.41 14.97
N GLU A 96 -1.72 -2.30 15.58
CA GLU A 96 -2.42 -1.67 16.70
C GLU A 96 -3.82 -1.17 16.28
N SER A 97 -3.92 -0.59 15.09
CA SER A 97 -5.22 -0.15 14.56
C SER A 97 -6.21 -1.31 14.35
N GLU A 98 -5.77 -2.43 13.75
CA GLU A 98 -6.65 -3.60 13.54
C GLU A 98 -7.01 -4.26 14.89
N ARG A 99 -6.10 -4.28 15.86
CA ARG A 99 -6.37 -4.75 17.23
C ARG A 99 -7.45 -3.93 17.90
N LEU A 100 -7.34 -2.60 17.85
CA LEU A 100 -8.32 -1.68 18.43
C LEU A 100 -9.69 -1.80 17.75
N LEU A 101 -9.72 -2.00 16.43
CA LEU A 101 -10.96 -2.27 15.70
C LEU A 101 -11.58 -3.60 16.09
N ALA A 102 -10.77 -4.65 16.25
CA ALA A 102 -11.21 -5.97 16.67
C ALA A 102 -11.85 -5.92 18.06
N GLU A 103 -11.20 -5.27 19.03
CA GLU A 103 -11.75 -5.04 20.37
C GLU A 103 -13.09 -4.27 20.32
N ARG A 104 -13.16 -3.20 19.53
CA ARG A 104 -14.37 -2.36 19.43
C ARG A 104 -15.55 -3.10 18.79
N LEU A 105 -15.26 -3.99 17.85
CA LEU A 105 -16.26 -4.80 17.14
C LEU A 105 -16.61 -6.11 17.86
N GLY A 106 -15.83 -6.51 18.87
CA GLY A 106 -15.95 -7.83 19.51
C GLY A 106 -15.66 -8.98 18.55
N LYS A 107 -14.74 -8.80 17.61
CA LYS A 107 -14.41 -9.76 16.55
C LYS A 107 -12.93 -10.14 16.62
N PRO A 108 -12.56 -11.34 16.11
CA PRO A 108 -11.15 -11.68 15.92
C PRO A 108 -10.46 -10.70 14.96
N ILE A 109 -9.17 -10.44 15.19
CA ILE A 109 -8.37 -9.54 14.34
C ILE A 109 -8.28 -10.05 12.90
N GLU A 110 -8.28 -11.36 12.70
CA GLU A 110 -8.25 -12.02 11.40
C GLU A 110 -9.47 -11.66 10.55
N GLU A 111 -10.65 -11.58 11.18
CA GLU A 111 -11.88 -11.20 10.50
C GLU A 111 -11.86 -9.70 10.14
N VAL A 112 -11.40 -8.84 11.05
CA VAL A 112 -11.36 -7.40 10.84
C VAL A 112 -10.34 -7.02 9.76
N ALA A 113 -9.19 -7.67 9.74
CA ALA A 113 -8.13 -7.44 8.75
C ALA A 113 -8.33 -8.18 7.42
N ASP A 114 -9.43 -8.94 7.28
CA ASP A 114 -9.74 -9.77 6.09
C ASP A 114 -8.59 -10.73 5.75
N ILE A 115 -8.15 -11.52 6.74
CA ILE A 115 -7.06 -12.47 6.62
C ILE A 115 -7.61 -13.85 6.32
N ASP A 116 -7.08 -14.51 5.27
CA ASP A 116 -7.37 -15.93 5.03
C ASP A 116 -6.76 -16.78 6.16
N THR A 117 -7.60 -17.53 6.85
CA THR A 117 -7.23 -18.33 8.04
C THR A 117 -6.89 -19.78 7.73
N LYS A 118 -7.06 -20.24 6.47
CA LYS A 118 -6.93 -21.65 6.09
C LYS A 118 -5.58 -22.26 6.46
N ASP A 119 -4.50 -21.49 6.28
CA ASP A 119 -3.13 -21.95 6.52
C ASP A 119 -2.51 -21.35 7.79
N LEU A 120 -3.35 -20.87 8.73
CA LEU A 120 -2.85 -20.37 10.01
C LEU A 120 -2.56 -21.53 10.96
N PRO A 121 -1.46 -21.47 11.72
CA PRO A 121 -1.24 -22.35 12.87
C PRO A 121 -2.46 -22.30 13.81
N ALA A 122 -2.79 -23.43 14.42
CA ALA A 122 -4.01 -23.52 15.25
C ALA A 122 -3.98 -22.54 16.45
N VAL A 123 -2.85 -22.51 17.17
CA VAL A 123 -2.65 -21.69 18.38
C VAL A 123 -1.17 -21.33 18.57
N GLY A 124 -0.89 -20.40 19.47
CA GLY A 124 0.45 -20.11 19.99
C GLY A 124 1.18 -18.97 19.28
N ILE A 125 2.45 -18.79 19.62
CA ILE A 125 3.31 -17.67 19.18
C ILE A 125 3.44 -17.61 17.66
N GLU A 126 3.50 -18.76 16.98
CA GLU A 126 3.59 -18.81 15.52
C GLU A 126 2.33 -18.29 14.84
N ARG A 127 1.14 -18.55 15.42
CA ARG A 127 -0.11 -18.00 14.94
C ARG A 127 -0.11 -16.47 15.03
N GLU A 128 0.25 -15.92 16.19
CA GLU A 128 0.29 -14.48 16.42
C GLU A 128 1.28 -13.79 15.48
N ALA A 129 2.48 -14.36 15.30
CA ALA A 129 3.47 -13.86 14.38
C ALA A 129 2.95 -13.85 12.93
N THR A 130 2.29 -14.94 12.51
CA THR A 130 1.70 -15.05 11.16
C THR A 130 0.58 -14.04 10.96
N ILE A 131 -0.31 -13.86 11.93
CA ILE A 131 -1.38 -12.85 11.88
C ILE A 131 -0.77 -11.45 11.73
N ARG A 132 0.24 -11.11 12.53
CA ARG A 132 0.93 -9.80 12.44
C ARG A 132 1.51 -9.56 11.05
N VAL A 133 2.17 -10.56 10.47
CA VAL A 133 2.69 -10.46 9.10
C VAL A 133 1.57 -10.23 8.08
N ARG A 134 0.47 -10.99 8.17
CA ARG A 134 -0.67 -10.85 7.24
C ARG A 134 -1.41 -9.53 7.39
N VAL A 135 -1.56 -9.01 8.61
CA VAL A 135 -2.08 -7.65 8.86
C VAL A 135 -1.22 -6.62 8.13
N ASN A 136 0.10 -6.72 8.26
CA ASN A 136 1.02 -5.81 7.61
C ASN A 136 0.97 -5.91 6.07
N GLN A 137 0.87 -7.12 5.52
CA GLN A 137 0.68 -7.33 4.07
C GLN A 137 -0.64 -6.73 3.57
N SER A 138 -1.74 -6.94 4.31
CA SER A 138 -3.05 -6.34 4.00
C SER A 138 -2.99 -4.81 4.04
N PHE A 139 -2.33 -4.23 5.04
CA PHE A 139 -2.12 -2.79 5.14
C PHE A 139 -1.34 -2.24 3.93
N PHE A 140 -0.20 -2.87 3.59
CA PHE A 140 0.59 -2.49 2.43
C PHE A 140 -0.24 -2.55 1.15
N ARG A 141 -0.97 -3.65 0.93
CA ARG A 141 -1.84 -3.82 -0.22
C ARG A 141 -2.88 -2.70 -0.33
N ARG A 142 -3.61 -2.41 0.75
CA ARG A 142 -4.62 -1.34 0.78
C ARG A 142 -4.00 0.02 0.46
N ARG A 143 -2.81 0.29 1.00
CA ARG A 143 -2.08 1.55 0.81
C ARG A 143 -1.64 1.73 -0.65
N ILE A 144 -1.04 0.71 -1.25
CA ILE A 144 -0.56 0.77 -2.65
C ILE A 144 -1.73 0.87 -3.62
N ILE A 145 -2.68 -0.05 -3.57
CA ILE A 145 -3.84 -0.05 -4.47
C ILE A 145 -4.57 1.31 -4.44
N SER A 146 -4.71 1.89 -3.24
CA SER A 146 -5.36 3.18 -3.06
C SER A 146 -4.52 4.35 -3.59
N ALA A 147 -3.19 4.35 -3.39
CA ALA A 147 -2.30 5.39 -3.90
C ALA A 147 -2.37 5.51 -5.43
N TYR A 148 -2.52 4.38 -6.13
CA TYR A 148 -2.69 4.30 -7.57
C TYR A 148 -4.16 4.42 -8.05
N GLU A 149 -5.07 4.88 -7.18
CA GLU A 149 -6.49 5.12 -7.50
C GLU A 149 -7.17 3.87 -8.09
N PHE A 150 -6.83 2.68 -7.58
CA PHE A 150 -7.34 1.37 -8.03
C PHE A 150 -7.08 1.09 -9.51
N ARG A 151 -5.90 1.45 -10.01
CA ARG A 151 -5.49 1.23 -11.40
C ARG A 151 -4.09 0.65 -11.48
N CYS A 152 -3.90 -0.30 -12.38
CA CYS A 152 -2.56 -0.77 -12.75
C CYS A 152 -1.73 0.40 -13.31
N CYS A 153 -0.53 0.60 -12.78
CA CYS A 153 0.34 1.71 -13.19
C CYS A 153 0.88 1.56 -14.63
N VAL A 154 0.88 0.35 -15.17
CA VAL A 154 1.30 0.07 -16.56
C VAL A 154 0.12 0.24 -17.52
N THR A 155 -0.95 -0.53 -17.32
CA THR A 155 -2.05 -0.65 -18.29
C THR A 155 -3.23 0.29 -18.01
N GLY A 156 -3.38 0.79 -16.79
CA GLY A 156 -4.56 1.51 -16.34
C GLY A 156 -5.77 0.61 -16.02
N LEU A 157 -5.64 -0.72 -16.11
CA LEU A 157 -6.69 -1.67 -15.74
C LEU A 157 -7.18 -1.40 -14.31
N SER A 158 -8.52 -1.37 -14.10
CA SER A 158 -9.16 -1.05 -12.82
C SER A 158 -10.05 -2.16 -12.26
N VAL A 159 -9.87 -3.41 -12.72
CA VAL A 159 -10.55 -4.59 -12.18
C VAL A 159 -9.84 -4.98 -10.89
N ARG A 160 -10.48 -4.76 -9.73
CA ARG A 160 -9.86 -4.86 -8.40
C ARG A 160 -9.30 -6.24 -8.10
N GLU A 161 -9.99 -7.28 -8.54
CA GLU A 161 -9.63 -8.69 -8.35
C GLU A 161 -8.33 -9.07 -9.07
N LEU A 162 -7.99 -8.31 -10.11
CA LEU A 162 -6.77 -8.51 -10.90
C LEU A 162 -5.62 -7.59 -10.48
N LEU A 163 -5.84 -6.69 -9.50
CA LEU A 163 -4.80 -5.78 -9.03
C LEU A 163 -3.97 -6.39 -7.90
N VAL A 164 -2.67 -6.25 -8.01
CA VAL A 164 -1.68 -6.70 -7.03
C VAL A 164 -0.87 -5.49 -6.55
N ALA A 165 -0.59 -5.45 -5.24
CA ALA A 165 0.40 -4.55 -4.67
C ALA A 165 1.76 -5.25 -4.70
N SER A 166 2.50 -5.02 -5.77
CA SER A 166 3.81 -5.61 -6.02
C SER A 166 4.89 -4.88 -5.23
N HIS A 167 5.76 -5.61 -4.52
CA HIS A 167 6.95 -5.02 -3.92
C HIS A 167 8.04 -4.84 -4.97
N ILE A 168 8.67 -3.67 -5.01
CA ILE A 168 9.83 -3.42 -5.90
C ILE A 168 11.01 -4.26 -5.44
N VAL A 169 11.36 -4.17 -4.16
CA VAL A 169 12.32 -5.07 -3.51
C VAL A 169 11.53 -6.04 -2.64
N PRO A 170 11.69 -7.35 -2.83
CA PRO A 170 10.86 -8.36 -2.16
C PRO A 170 10.85 -8.24 -0.64
N TRP A 171 9.71 -8.55 -0.03
CA TRP A 171 9.47 -8.52 1.42
C TRP A 171 10.57 -9.20 2.26
N ALA A 172 11.08 -10.33 1.77
CA ALA A 172 12.09 -11.11 2.48
C ALA A 172 13.51 -10.49 2.42
N GLN A 173 13.76 -9.62 1.43
CA GLN A 173 15.10 -9.08 1.16
C GLN A 173 15.37 -7.73 1.86
N ASP A 174 14.32 -7.03 2.29
CA ASP A 174 14.46 -5.69 2.86
C ASP A 174 13.41 -5.42 3.94
N ALA A 175 13.77 -5.76 5.18
CA ALA A 175 12.87 -5.60 6.32
C ALA A 175 12.46 -4.13 6.55
N GLY A 176 13.37 -3.17 6.32
CA GLY A 176 13.12 -1.75 6.51
C GLY A 176 12.14 -1.14 5.49
N ASN A 177 11.97 -1.79 4.34
CA ASN A 177 11.11 -1.30 3.27
C ASN A 177 9.82 -2.11 3.07
N ARG A 178 9.49 -3.03 3.99
CA ARG A 178 8.29 -3.88 3.88
C ARG A 178 7.00 -3.10 3.75
N LEU A 179 6.81 -2.07 4.55
CA LEU A 179 5.62 -1.23 4.53
C LEU A 179 5.87 0.17 3.96
N ASN A 180 7.07 0.41 3.41
CA ASN A 180 7.35 1.64 2.70
C ASN A 180 6.52 1.70 1.42
N PRO A 181 5.59 2.66 1.27
CA PRO A 181 4.75 2.73 0.08
C PRO A 181 5.52 3.09 -1.19
N ARG A 182 6.73 3.65 -1.06
CA ARG A 182 7.62 3.92 -2.18
C ARG A 182 8.33 2.65 -2.69
N ASN A 183 8.22 1.54 -1.94
CA ASN A 183 8.62 0.19 -2.35
C ASN A 183 7.49 -0.59 -3.02
N GLY A 184 6.48 0.08 -3.58
CA GLY A 184 5.29 -0.58 -4.11
C GLY A 184 4.82 -0.06 -5.45
N LEU A 185 4.36 -0.97 -6.30
CA LEU A 185 3.68 -0.72 -7.57
C LEU A 185 2.30 -1.37 -7.54
N CYS A 186 1.29 -0.69 -8.10
CA CYS A 186 0.00 -1.33 -8.38
C CYS A 186 0.05 -1.92 -9.79
N LEU A 187 0.14 -3.22 -9.89
CA LEU A 187 0.21 -3.96 -11.16
C LEU A 187 -1.05 -4.82 -11.34
N ASN A 188 -1.38 -5.19 -12.58
CA ASN A 188 -2.26 -6.31 -12.80
C ASN A 188 -1.49 -7.63 -12.61
N ALA A 189 -2.20 -8.73 -12.37
CA ALA A 189 -1.60 -10.01 -12.00
C ALA A 189 -0.56 -10.55 -13.01
N LEU A 190 -0.71 -10.27 -14.31
CA LEU A 190 0.24 -10.74 -15.32
C LEU A 190 1.53 -9.90 -15.31
N HIS A 191 1.40 -8.55 -15.22
CA HIS A 191 2.56 -7.67 -15.11
C HIS A 191 3.29 -7.87 -13.77
N ASP A 192 2.56 -8.10 -12.67
CA ASP A 192 3.12 -8.48 -11.38
C ASP A 192 3.98 -9.75 -11.49
N ARG A 193 3.44 -10.79 -12.12
CA ARG A 193 4.19 -12.03 -12.32
C ARG A 193 5.42 -11.84 -13.21
N ALA A 194 5.32 -11.02 -14.26
CA ALA A 194 6.46 -10.70 -15.11
C ALA A 194 7.53 -9.90 -14.36
N PHE A 195 7.11 -8.98 -13.50
CA PHE A 195 7.98 -8.17 -12.65
C PHE A 195 8.72 -9.05 -11.64
N ASP A 196 8.02 -9.86 -10.87
CA ASP A 196 8.59 -10.78 -9.88
C ASP A 196 9.59 -11.80 -10.48
N ARG A 197 9.38 -12.18 -11.73
CA ARG A 197 10.25 -13.12 -12.45
C ARG A 197 11.40 -12.46 -13.20
N GLY A 198 11.57 -11.15 -13.05
CA GLY A 198 12.62 -10.39 -13.73
C GLY A 198 12.46 -10.39 -15.26
N LEU A 199 11.25 -10.66 -15.77
CA LEU A 199 10.90 -10.54 -17.19
C LEU A 199 10.51 -9.11 -17.57
N MET A 200 10.13 -8.32 -16.60
CA MET A 200 9.81 -6.90 -16.68
C MET A 200 10.50 -6.15 -15.55
N TRP A 201 10.95 -4.94 -15.82
CA TRP A 201 11.39 -3.99 -14.79
C TRP A 201 10.99 -2.58 -15.19
N VAL A 202 11.14 -1.67 -14.25
CA VAL A 202 10.97 -0.23 -14.47
C VAL A 202 12.32 0.43 -14.23
N ASP A 203 12.77 1.29 -15.15
CA ASP A 203 14.01 2.03 -14.95
C ASP A 203 13.81 3.24 -14.00
N ASP A 204 14.89 3.93 -13.68
CA ASP A 204 14.92 5.11 -12.80
C ASP A 204 14.15 6.31 -13.38
N GLY A 205 13.93 6.35 -14.70
CA GLY A 205 13.05 7.28 -15.40
C GLY A 205 11.57 6.87 -15.40
N PHE A 206 11.20 5.84 -14.63
CA PHE A 206 9.84 5.27 -14.57
C PHE A 206 9.34 4.69 -15.89
N VAL A 207 10.22 4.21 -16.74
CA VAL A 207 9.88 3.61 -18.04
C VAL A 207 9.88 2.09 -17.96
N VAL A 208 8.85 1.46 -18.51
CA VAL A 208 8.69 0.00 -18.55
C VAL A 208 9.68 -0.62 -19.51
N ARG A 209 10.41 -1.63 -19.05
CA ARG A 209 11.37 -2.42 -19.83
C ARG A 209 11.07 -3.91 -19.72
N PHE A 210 11.36 -4.64 -20.79
CA PHE A 210 11.19 -6.09 -20.82
C PHE A 210 12.49 -6.83 -21.16
N SER A 211 12.62 -8.02 -20.59
CA SER A 211 13.76 -8.90 -20.83
C SER A 211 13.74 -9.47 -22.25
N LYS A 212 14.92 -9.56 -22.88
CA LYS A 212 15.09 -10.25 -24.15
C LYS A 212 14.68 -11.73 -24.11
N ARG A 213 14.58 -12.33 -22.93
CA ARG A 213 14.06 -13.69 -22.71
C ARG A 213 12.62 -13.85 -23.24
N LEU A 214 11.81 -12.79 -23.15
CA LEU A 214 10.45 -12.80 -23.73
C LEU A 214 10.47 -12.87 -25.26
N ASN A 215 11.47 -12.28 -25.94
CA ASN A 215 11.58 -12.33 -27.39
C ASN A 215 11.88 -13.75 -27.92
N ILE A 216 12.51 -14.61 -27.11
CA ILE A 216 12.76 -16.01 -27.46
C ILE A 216 11.47 -16.81 -27.40
N ALA A 217 10.66 -16.60 -26.36
CA ALA A 217 9.34 -17.22 -26.22
C ALA A 217 8.30 -16.67 -27.21
N ALA A 218 8.50 -15.43 -27.71
CA ALA A 218 7.60 -14.76 -28.66
C ALA A 218 7.53 -15.45 -30.02
N ARG A 219 8.56 -16.21 -30.44
CA ARG A 219 8.57 -16.88 -31.74
C ARG A 219 7.46 -17.89 -31.93
N GLU A 220 6.92 -18.43 -30.81
CA GLU A 220 5.86 -19.45 -30.85
C GLU A 220 4.48 -18.90 -30.46
N SER A 221 4.41 -17.67 -29.89
CA SER A 221 3.17 -17.10 -29.34
C SER A 221 3.14 -15.56 -29.45
N GLU A 222 3.53 -15.00 -30.58
CA GLU A 222 3.70 -13.56 -30.78
C GLU A 222 2.45 -12.74 -30.37
N SER A 223 1.25 -13.20 -30.76
CA SER A 223 0.00 -12.48 -30.43
C SER A 223 -0.29 -12.41 -28.93
N ALA A 224 0.02 -13.47 -28.19
CA ALA A 224 -0.20 -13.52 -26.74
C ALA A 224 0.81 -12.64 -25.98
N LEU A 225 2.05 -12.55 -26.46
CA LEU A 225 3.09 -11.72 -25.84
C LEU A 225 2.97 -10.25 -26.21
N ASN A 226 2.44 -9.93 -27.39
CA ASN A 226 2.22 -8.54 -27.82
C ASN A 226 1.37 -7.75 -26.82
N TRP A 227 0.35 -8.37 -26.24
CA TRP A 227 -0.45 -7.73 -25.19
C TRP A 227 0.40 -7.35 -23.96
N LEU A 228 1.27 -8.25 -23.50
CA LEU A 228 2.14 -7.99 -22.34
C LEU A 228 3.19 -6.92 -22.67
N THR A 229 3.85 -7.03 -23.82
CA THR A 229 5.01 -6.21 -24.20
C THR A 229 4.67 -4.89 -24.88
N SER A 230 3.39 -4.66 -25.25
CA SER A 230 2.94 -3.42 -25.90
C SER A 230 3.18 -2.16 -25.09
N PHE A 231 3.47 -2.30 -23.81
CA PHE A 231 3.81 -1.20 -22.88
C PHE A 231 5.32 -0.95 -22.80
N ALA A 232 6.16 -1.65 -23.56
CA ALA A 232 7.59 -1.42 -23.58
C ALA A 232 7.92 0.03 -24.01
N GLY A 233 8.80 0.69 -23.25
CA GLY A 233 9.17 2.08 -23.50
C GLY A 233 8.15 3.13 -23.04
N GLN A 234 7.00 2.72 -22.50
CA GLN A 234 6.02 3.65 -21.95
C GLN A 234 6.34 4.01 -20.50
N ALA A 235 6.04 5.26 -20.12
CA ALA A 235 6.17 5.70 -18.75
C ALA A 235 5.03 5.16 -17.87
N LEU A 236 5.35 4.85 -16.60
CA LEU A 236 4.35 4.50 -15.61
C LEU A 236 3.39 5.65 -15.33
N ARG A 237 2.16 5.31 -14.98
CA ARG A 237 1.22 6.23 -14.32
C ARG A 237 1.64 6.34 -12.85
N LEU A 238 2.25 7.46 -12.49
CA LEU A 238 2.71 7.68 -11.12
C LEU A 238 1.55 8.09 -10.19
N PRO A 239 1.58 7.64 -8.93
CA PRO A 239 0.61 8.08 -7.94
C PRO A 239 0.92 9.52 -7.50
N LYS A 240 -0.12 10.26 -7.10
CA LYS A 240 0.02 11.62 -6.57
C LYS A 240 0.77 11.67 -5.22
N ARG A 241 0.82 10.55 -4.51
CA ARG A 241 1.47 10.38 -3.21
C ARG A 241 2.23 9.06 -3.24
N PHE A 242 3.41 9.02 -2.67
CA PHE A 242 4.27 7.84 -2.61
C PHE A 242 4.75 7.33 -3.98
N ALA A 243 5.24 8.24 -4.82
CA ALA A 243 5.92 7.83 -6.05
C ALA A 243 7.00 6.78 -5.74
N PRO A 244 7.16 5.75 -6.58
CA PRO A 244 8.17 4.72 -6.40
C PRO A 244 9.56 5.32 -6.18
N ASP A 245 10.36 4.68 -5.33
CA ASP A 245 11.74 5.13 -5.09
C ASP A 245 12.64 4.71 -6.25
N PRO A 246 13.30 5.66 -6.96
CA PRO A 246 14.18 5.33 -8.07
C PRO A 246 15.33 4.40 -7.68
N THR A 247 15.84 4.50 -6.44
CA THR A 247 16.89 3.62 -5.94
C THR A 247 16.44 2.17 -5.81
N LEU A 248 15.20 1.96 -5.34
CA LEU A 248 14.61 0.62 -5.25
C LEU A 248 14.32 0.05 -6.64
N LEU A 249 13.83 0.88 -7.57
CA LEU A 249 13.63 0.49 -8.97
C LEU A 249 14.95 0.07 -9.63
N GLN A 250 16.02 0.84 -9.42
CA GLN A 250 17.34 0.51 -9.95
C GLN A 250 17.85 -0.82 -9.39
N ARG A 251 17.72 -1.04 -8.06
CA ARG A 251 18.09 -2.30 -7.42
C ARG A 251 17.37 -3.50 -8.03
N HIS A 252 16.06 -3.39 -8.29
CA HIS A 252 15.29 -4.42 -8.96
C HIS A 252 15.75 -4.63 -10.41
N ALA A 253 15.96 -3.56 -11.17
CA ALA A 253 16.41 -3.61 -12.56
C ALA A 253 17.79 -4.30 -12.70
N ASP A 254 18.72 -4.04 -11.77
CA ASP A 254 20.03 -4.68 -11.77
C ASP A 254 19.90 -6.18 -11.48
N GLY A 255 19.02 -6.59 -10.57
CA GLY A 255 18.70 -7.99 -10.34
C GLY A 255 18.16 -8.69 -11.60
N CYS A 256 17.26 -8.03 -12.34
CA CYS A 256 16.70 -8.55 -13.59
C CYS A 256 17.75 -8.70 -14.70
N ARG A 257 18.66 -7.73 -14.83
CA ARG A 257 19.75 -7.76 -15.82
C ARG A 257 20.74 -8.88 -15.54
N ASN A 258 21.10 -9.05 -14.27
CA ASN A 258 22.06 -10.09 -13.83
C ASN A 258 21.47 -11.50 -13.99
N ALA A 259 20.21 -11.72 -13.66
CA ALA A 259 19.52 -12.99 -13.89
C ALA A 259 19.42 -13.35 -15.40
N GLY A 260 19.39 -12.37 -16.29
CA GLY A 260 19.45 -12.56 -17.73
C GLY A 260 20.85 -12.98 -18.23
N LEU A 261 21.92 -12.67 -17.50
CA LEU A 261 23.29 -13.06 -17.82
C LEU A 261 23.58 -14.50 -17.39
N THR A 262 23.13 -14.91 -16.20
CA THR A 262 23.28 -16.29 -15.69
C THR A 262 22.50 -17.31 -16.51
N ALA A 263 21.28 -16.99 -16.92
CA ALA A 263 20.48 -17.88 -17.78
C ALA A 263 21.05 -18.08 -19.20
N ARG A 264 21.97 -17.21 -19.65
CA ARG A 264 22.73 -17.44 -20.91
C ARG A 264 23.86 -18.44 -20.76
N GLN A 265 24.44 -18.57 -19.58
CA GLN A 265 25.51 -19.52 -19.29
C GLN A 265 25.00 -20.97 -19.11
N GLU A 266 23.74 -21.15 -18.73
CA GLU A 266 23.11 -22.46 -18.59
C GLU A 266 22.55 -23.04 -19.91
N LEU A 267 22.49 -22.23 -20.98
CA LEU A 267 22.02 -22.61 -22.32
C LEU A 267 23.13 -22.80 -23.35
N LEU A 268 24.41 -22.67 -22.97
CA LEU A 268 25.61 -22.99 -23.73
C LEU A 268 26.32 -24.21 -23.15
#